data_3779a4384684baf8fc38806f3e48ea1d
#
_entry.id   3779a4384684baf8fc38806f3e48ea1d
#
_cell.length_a   1.000
_cell.length_b   1.000
_cell.length_c   1.000
_cell.angle_alpha   90.00
_cell.angle_beta   90.00
_cell.angle_gamma   90.00
#
_symmetry.space_group_name_H-M   'P 1'
#
loop_
_entity.id
_entity.type
_entity.pdbx_description
1 polymer ?
#
loop_
_entity_poly.entity_id
_entity_poly.type
_entity_poly.pdbx_seq_one_letter_code
_entity_poly.pdbx_strand_id
1 'polypeptide(L)'
;MMKQRSLAESGCERRPKATKRQRFLAEMDAVMPWSRLIALVDPVQPKAGSRGGRTSFPAETMLRIHFMQQWFALSDPGMEEALHDIPTLRAFARLDAGTDLIPDESSILRFRHRLEQHGLAERLLTEVNALLVERGLLLRQGTIVDATLISAPCSTKNQDRERDPEMHQTKKGNQWFFGMKAHIGVDAESGLTHTVVTTPANVNDVTQAHACLHGEETDVVGDAGYQGVAKRPENRDRAVTWHVAMKPGQRKALPDTKWGRLLEQIEHAKASIRAKVEHPFRIIKRQFGFLKTRYRGLKKNTAQVVTLFALANLFQARHRLMPAGAVRPCAA
;
A
#
# COMPACT_ATOMS: atom_id res chain seq x y z
N MET A 1 26.56 -18.73 15.08
CA MET A 1 27.77 -18.65 14.25
C MET A 1 27.80 -17.25 13.61
N MET A 2 28.82 -16.44 13.90
CA MET A 2 29.02 -15.16 13.20
C MET A 2 29.42 -15.46 11.75
N LYS A 3 28.62 -15.04 10.78
CA LYS A 3 28.96 -15.12 9.35
C LYS A 3 30.14 -14.19 9.09
N GLN A 4 31.21 -14.72 8.55
CA GLN A 4 32.40 -13.97 8.16
C GLN A 4 32.03 -13.05 7.00
N ARG A 5 32.25 -11.74 7.16
CA ARG A 5 31.92 -10.74 6.14
C ARG A 5 32.96 -10.76 5.03
N SER A 6 32.54 -10.61 3.78
CA SER A 6 33.44 -10.50 2.64
C SER A 6 34.19 -9.17 2.64
N LEU A 7 35.40 -9.14 2.07
CA LEU A 7 36.21 -7.92 1.91
C LEU A 7 35.49 -6.83 1.07
N ALA A 8 34.57 -7.21 0.19
CA ALA A 8 33.76 -6.28 -0.58
C ALA A 8 32.72 -5.53 0.28
N GLU A 9 32.22 -6.13 1.35
CA GLU A 9 31.32 -5.47 2.31
C GLU A 9 32.06 -4.53 3.26
N SER A 10 33.34 -4.83 3.60
CA SER A 10 34.12 -4.01 4.52
C SER A 10 34.45 -2.62 3.97
N GLY A 11 34.43 -2.44 2.66
CA GLY A 11 34.62 -1.13 2.00
C GLY A 11 33.47 -0.14 2.23
N CYS A 12 32.26 -0.64 2.50
CA CYS A 12 31.08 0.22 2.78
C CYS A 12 31.03 0.71 4.23
N GLU A 13 31.71 0.05 5.16
CA GLU A 13 31.70 0.40 6.60
C GLU A 13 32.50 1.67 6.92
N ARG A 14 33.36 2.14 6.03
CA ARG A 14 34.15 3.38 6.22
C ARG A 14 33.39 4.68 5.99
N ARG A 15 32.08 4.63 5.64
CA ARG A 15 31.28 5.82 5.45
C ARG A 15 30.71 6.30 6.79
N PRO A 16 31.07 7.48 7.29
CA PRO A 16 30.62 7.96 8.59
C PRO A 16 29.13 8.28 8.64
N LYS A 17 28.44 8.36 7.49
CA LYS A 17 27.03 8.73 7.41
C LYS A 17 26.22 7.74 6.59
N ALA A 18 25.18 7.16 7.21
CA ALA A 18 24.23 6.29 6.50
C ALA A 18 23.42 7.07 5.45
N THR A 19 23.24 6.51 4.28
CA THR A 19 22.39 7.09 3.22
C THR A 19 20.92 7.10 3.62
N LYS A 20 20.10 7.94 2.97
CA LYS A 20 18.65 7.97 3.18
C LYS A 20 18.03 6.59 2.94
N ARG A 21 18.49 5.87 1.92
CA ARG A 21 18.02 4.51 1.59
C ARG A 21 18.38 3.50 2.69
N GLN A 22 19.61 3.53 3.18
CA GLN A 22 20.04 2.65 4.28
C GLN A 22 19.19 2.89 5.53
N ARG A 23 18.97 4.15 5.92
CA ARG A 23 18.11 4.49 7.07
C ARG A 23 16.68 4.00 6.88
N PHE A 24 16.08 4.25 5.71
CA PHE A 24 14.73 3.79 5.39
C PHE A 24 14.62 2.26 5.51
N LEU A 25 15.55 1.51 4.91
CA LEU A 25 15.53 0.04 4.95
C LEU A 25 15.74 -0.49 6.37
N ALA A 26 16.62 0.14 7.16
CA ALA A 26 16.82 -0.24 8.56
C ALA A 26 15.57 0.04 9.42
N GLU A 27 14.90 1.19 9.22
CA GLU A 27 13.63 1.51 9.89
C GLU A 27 12.55 0.48 9.53
N MET A 28 12.41 0.16 8.24
CA MET A 28 11.42 -0.82 7.80
C MET A 28 11.76 -2.24 8.29
N ASP A 29 13.02 -2.64 8.28
CA ASP A 29 13.44 -3.95 8.80
C ASP A 29 13.06 -4.14 10.27
N ALA A 30 13.20 -3.08 11.08
CA ALA A 30 12.89 -3.10 12.51
C ALA A 30 11.39 -3.20 12.83
N VAL A 31 10.51 -2.71 11.93
CA VAL A 31 9.06 -2.67 12.18
C VAL A 31 8.27 -3.75 11.44
N MET A 32 8.90 -4.42 10.48
CA MET A 32 8.26 -5.50 9.72
C MET A 32 8.05 -6.74 10.59
N PRO A 33 6.85 -7.31 10.64
CA PRO A 33 6.57 -8.55 11.39
C PRO A 33 7.03 -9.79 10.58
N TRP A 34 8.34 -9.90 10.32
CA TRP A 34 8.91 -10.91 9.41
C TRP A 34 8.43 -12.33 9.70
N SER A 35 8.41 -12.75 10.97
CA SER A 35 7.96 -14.10 11.34
C SER A 35 6.54 -14.41 10.87
N ARG A 36 5.60 -13.47 11.05
CA ARG A 36 4.21 -13.62 10.61
C ARG A 36 4.10 -13.66 9.10
N LEU A 37 4.79 -12.74 8.41
CA LEU A 37 4.73 -12.63 6.96
C LEU A 37 5.40 -13.83 6.27
N ILE A 38 6.51 -14.33 6.81
CA ILE A 38 7.17 -15.54 6.32
C ILE A 38 6.26 -16.75 6.50
N ALA A 39 5.61 -16.90 7.66
CA ALA A 39 4.67 -18.00 7.91
C ALA A 39 3.49 -18.04 6.93
N LEU A 40 3.08 -16.91 6.35
CA LEU A 40 2.07 -16.86 5.29
C LEU A 40 2.58 -17.39 3.95
N VAL A 41 3.87 -17.18 3.65
CA VAL A 41 4.46 -17.44 2.34
C VAL A 41 5.12 -18.81 2.26
N ASP A 42 5.73 -19.30 3.35
CA ASP A 42 6.42 -20.60 3.39
C ASP A 42 5.58 -21.79 2.86
N PRO A 43 4.26 -21.90 3.18
CA PRO A 43 3.46 -23.03 2.70
C PRO A 43 3.31 -23.08 1.18
N VAL A 44 3.43 -21.94 0.49
CA VAL A 44 3.27 -21.85 -0.97
C VAL A 44 4.60 -21.85 -1.72
N GLN A 45 5.73 -21.88 -1.00
CA GLN A 45 7.04 -21.98 -1.64
C GLN A 45 7.27 -23.38 -2.23
N PRO A 46 7.89 -23.46 -3.42
CA PRO A 46 8.26 -24.76 -3.99
C PRO A 46 9.25 -25.47 -3.06
N LYS A 47 8.91 -26.68 -2.68
CA LYS A 47 9.83 -27.57 -1.97
C LYS A 47 10.72 -28.29 -2.98
N ALA A 48 11.95 -28.59 -2.61
CA ALA A 48 12.83 -29.43 -3.42
C ALA A 48 12.11 -30.78 -3.68
N GLY A 49 11.98 -31.15 -4.95
CA GLY A 49 11.37 -32.43 -5.30
C GLY A 49 12.27 -33.62 -4.91
N SER A 50 11.67 -34.79 -4.73
CA SER A 50 12.40 -36.04 -4.40
C SER A 50 13.44 -36.45 -5.46
N ARG A 51 13.30 -35.92 -6.69
CA ARG A 51 14.25 -36.16 -7.81
C ARG A 51 15.40 -35.16 -7.87
N GLY A 52 15.59 -34.31 -6.86
CA GLY A 52 16.53 -33.20 -6.90
C GLY A 52 15.99 -32.01 -7.69
N GLY A 53 16.81 -31.00 -7.91
CA GLY A 53 16.51 -29.77 -8.60
C GLY A 53 17.08 -28.58 -7.86
N ARG A 54 17.06 -27.38 -8.49
CA ARG A 54 17.52 -26.15 -7.88
C ARG A 54 16.63 -25.81 -6.66
N THR A 55 17.26 -25.66 -5.49
CA THR A 55 16.57 -25.21 -4.30
C THR A 55 15.95 -23.83 -4.54
N SER A 56 14.69 -23.64 -4.12
CA SER A 56 14.06 -22.33 -4.21
C SER A 56 14.73 -21.35 -3.25
N PHE A 57 14.74 -20.07 -3.62
CA PHE A 57 15.21 -19.02 -2.72
C PHE A 57 14.36 -18.99 -1.42
N PRO A 58 14.95 -18.66 -0.26
CA PRO A 58 14.20 -18.55 0.99
C PRO A 58 13.02 -17.57 0.88
N ALA A 59 11.92 -17.90 1.55
CA ALA A 59 10.73 -17.03 1.54
C ALA A 59 11.03 -15.62 2.05
N GLU A 60 11.86 -15.50 3.09
CA GLU A 60 12.29 -14.20 3.63
C GLU A 60 13.02 -13.37 2.57
N THR A 61 13.99 -13.95 1.87
CA THR A 61 14.75 -13.27 0.80
C THR A 61 13.81 -12.77 -0.29
N MET A 62 12.88 -13.61 -0.76
CA MET A 62 11.97 -13.25 -1.83
C MET A 62 10.92 -12.20 -1.38
N LEU A 63 10.43 -12.26 -0.14
CA LEU A 63 9.56 -11.21 0.43
C LEU A 63 10.30 -9.87 0.54
N ARG A 64 11.54 -9.87 1.00
CA ARG A 64 12.37 -8.66 1.09
C ARG A 64 12.56 -8.02 -0.28
N ILE A 65 12.84 -8.82 -1.30
CA ILE A 65 12.95 -8.38 -2.70
C ILE A 65 11.61 -7.82 -3.19
N HIS A 66 10.51 -8.52 -2.96
CA HIS A 66 9.18 -8.07 -3.36
C HIS A 66 8.81 -6.73 -2.72
N PHE A 67 9.10 -6.53 -1.43
CA PHE A 67 8.82 -5.25 -0.76
C PHE A 67 9.73 -4.12 -1.25
N MET A 68 11.00 -4.40 -1.56
CA MET A 68 11.88 -3.41 -2.19
C MET A 68 11.36 -2.96 -3.56
N GLN A 69 10.80 -3.88 -4.37
CA GLN A 69 10.13 -3.52 -5.62
C GLN A 69 8.98 -2.53 -5.40
N GLN A 70 8.19 -2.72 -4.33
CA GLN A 70 7.09 -1.80 -4.00
C GLN A 70 7.61 -0.45 -3.51
N TRP A 71 8.59 -0.42 -2.59
CA TRP A 71 9.11 0.81 -2.01
C TRP A 71 9.89 1.69 -3.00
N PHE A 72 10.61 1.06 -3.94
CA PHE A 72 11.47 1.79 -4.90
C PHE A 72 10.92 1.78 -6.31
N ALA A 73 9.69 1.31 -6.48
CA ALA A 73 9.03 1.26 -7.77
C ALA A 73 9.86 0.53 -8.85
N LEU A 74 10.54 -0.60 -8.53
CA LEU A 74 11.38 -1.36 -9.46
C LEU A 74 10.58 -2.43 -10.21
N SER A 75 10.86 -2.60 -11.51
CA SER A 75 10.38 -3.73 -12.31
C SER A 75 11.11 -5.03 -11.94
N ASP A 76 10.65 -6.17 -12.47
CA ASP A 76 11.34 -7.44 -12.23
C ASP A 76 12.79 -7.41 -12.77
N PRO A 77 13.08 -6.98 -14.02
CA PRO A 77 14.47 -6.78 -14.49
C PRO A 77 15.24 -5.71 -13.71
N GLY A 78 14.60 -4.55 -13.43
CA GLY A 78 15.28 -3.48 -12.70
C GLY A 78 15.57 -3.86 -11.23
N MET A 79 14.86 -4.83 -10.65
CA MET A 79 15.19 -5.36 -9.33
C MET A 79 16.38 -6.31 -9.39
N GLU A 80 16.48 -7.16 -10.41
CA GLU A 80 17.65 -8.01 -10.66
C GLU A 80 18.90 -7.15 -10.80
N GLU A 81 18.91 -6.16 -11.71
CA GLU A 81 20.01 -5.22 -11.88
C GLU A 81 20.38 -4.51 -10.57
N ALA A 82 19.37 -4.04 -9.82
CA ALA A 82 19.60 -3.35 -8.56
C ALA A 82 20.20 -4.28 -7.48
N LEU A 83 19.92 -5.57 -7.49
CA LEU A 83 20.56 -6.55 -6.61
C LEU A 83 22.01 -6.79 -6.98
N HIS A 84 22.37 -6.71 -8.27
CA HIS A 84 23.77 -6.80 -8.71
C HIS A 84 24.57 -5.55 -8.37
N ASP A 85 24.00 -4.36 -8.58
CA ASP A 85 24.74 -3.10 -8.52
C ASP A 85 24.74 -2.44 -7.15
N ILE A 86 23.71 -2.68 -6.31
CA ILE A 86 23.50 -1.91 -5.08
C ILE A 86 23.69 -2.80 -3.83
N PRO A 87 24.87 -2.75 -3.18
CA PRO A 87 25.16 -3.58 -2.00
C PRO A 87 24.15 -3.43 -0.86
N THR A 88 23.60 -2.23 -0.67
CA THR A 88 22.58 -1.97 0.36
C THR A 88 21.29 -2.79 0.13
N LEU A 89 20.87 -2.99 -1.11
CA LEU A 89 19.68 -3.78 -1.45
C LEU A 89 19.96 -5.28 -1.27
N ARG A 90 21.16 -5.75 -1.68
CA ARG A 90 21.58 -7.13 -1.40
C ARG A 90 21.60 -7.45 0.09
N ALA A 91 22.23 -6.57 0.88
CA ALA A 91 22.30 -6.74 2.33
C ALA A 91 20.90 -6.79 2.96
N PHE A 92 19.96 -5.94 2.51
CA PHE A 92 18.56 -5.99 2.96
C PHE A 92 17.88 -7.31 2.54
N ALA A 93 18.14 -7.82 1.35
CA ALA A 93 17.63 -9.11 0.87
C ALA A 93 18.25 -10.32 1.60
N ARG A 94 19.22 -10.11 2.50
CA ARG A 94 19.99 -11.16 3.16
C ARG A 94 20.85 -12.01 2.20
N LEU A 95 21.29 -11.39 1.11
CA LEU A 95 22.15 -12.02 0.09
C LEU A 95 23.59 -11.53 0.24
N ASP A 96 24.53 -12.48 0.20
CA ASP A 96 25.96 -12.22 0.12
C ASP A 96 26.43 -12.37 -1.33
N ALA A 97 27.10 -11.34 -1.86
CA ALA A 97 27.55 -11.32 -3.25
C ALA A 97 28.65 -12.36 -3.56
N GLY A 98 29.37 -12.84 -2.55
CA GLY A 98 30.47 -13.82 -2.72
C GLY A 98 30.03 -15.27 -2.66
N THR A 99 28.88 -15.57 -2.04
CA THR A 99 28.45 -16.93 -1.75
C THR A 99 27.04 -17.27 -2.21
N ASP A 100 26.15 -16.28 -2.33
CA ASP A 100 24.76 -16.52 -2.61
C ASP A 100 24.44 -16.23 -4.09
N LEU A 101 23.58 -17.07 -4.68
CA LEU A 101 23.02 -16.79 -5.99
C LEU A 101 22.03 -15.63 -5.88
N ILE A 102 22.11 -14.70 -6.82
CA ILE A 102 21.17 -13.59 -6.92
C ILE A 102 19.94 -14.06 -7.72
N PRO A 103 18.69 -13.83 -7.23
CA PRO A 103 17.48 -14.16 -7.98
C PRO A 103 17.41 -13.37 -9.28
N ASP A 104 17.19 -14.07 -10.38
CA ASP A 104 16.94 -13.52 -11.70
C ASP A 104 15.50 -12.94 -11.80
N GLU A 105 15.24 -12.15 -12.86
CA GLU A 105 13.92 -11.56 -13.12
C GLU A 105 12.81 -12.60 -13.17
N SER A 106 13.09 -13.79 -13.71
CA SER A 106 12.10 -14.86 -13.85
C SER A 106 11.76 -15.51 -12.49
N SER A 107 12.73 -15.60 -11.58
CA SER A 107 12.50 -16.05 -10.20
C SER A 107 11.66 -15.03 -9.41
N ILE A 108 11.96 -13.75 -9.58
CA ILE A 108 11.20 -12.63 -8.98
C ILE A 108 9.76 -12.63 -9.52
N LEU A 109 9.58 -12.75 -10.84
CA LEU A 109 8.27 -12.84 -11.49
C LEU A 109 7.46 -14.04 -10.98
N ARG A 110 8.06 -15.25 -10.91
CA ARG A 110 7.38 -16.46 -10.43
C ARG A 110 6.97 -16.33 -8.97
N PHE A 111 7.77 -15.68 -8.14
CA PHE A 111 7.42 -15.42 -6.75
C PHE A 111 6.19 -14.50 -6.67
N ARG A 112 6.18 -13.39 -7.40
CA ARG A 112 5.03 -12.48 -7.46
C ARG A 112 3.76 -13.19 -7.93
N HIS A 113 3.83 -14.01 -9.00
CA HIS A 113 2.70 -14.78 -9.47
C HIS A 113 2.15 -15.76 -8.43
N ARG A 114 3.01 -16.36 -7.60
CA ARG A 114 2.56 -17.20 -6.47
C ARG A 114 1.79 -16.39 -5.43
N LEU A 115 2.29 -15.20 -5.06
CA LEU A 115 1.55 -14.33 -4.15
C LEU A 115 0.16 -13.99 -4.70
N GLU A 116 0.07 -13.67 -6.00
CA GLU A 116 -1.19 -13.37 -6.70
C GLU A 116 -2.14 -14.58 -6.77
N GLN A 117 -1.61 -15.77 -7.08
CA GLN A 117 -2.39 -17.01 -7.19
C GLN A 117 -3.03 -17.44 -5.86
N HIS A 118 -2.32 -17.23 -4.77
CA HIS A 118 -2.77 -17.62 -3.43
C HIS A 118 -3.42 -16.49 -2.63
N GLY A 119 -3.70 -15.33 -3.23
CA GLY A 119 -4.35 -14.20 -2.58
C GLY A 119 -3.58 -13.70 -1.36
N LEU A 120 -2.23 -13.72 -1.43
CA LEU A 120 -1.40 -13.39 -0.27
C LEU A 120 -1.33 -11.89 -0.01
N ALA A 121 -1.65 -11.05 -0.98
CA ALA A 121 -1.66 -9.59 -0.78
C ALA A 121 -2.69 -9.17 0.29
N GLU A 122 -3.90 -9.70 0.21
CA GLU A 122 -4.98 -9.46 1.16
C GLU A 122 -4.63 -10.01 2.55
N ARG A 123 -4.02 -11.20 2.60
CA ARG A 123 -3.55 -11.80 3.85
C ARG A 123 -2.41 -11.01 4.49
N LEU A 124 -1.48 -10.46 3.68
CA LEU A 124 -0.42 -9.56 4.16
C LEU A 124 -1.01 -8.29 4.80
N LEU A 125 -2.02 -7.67 4.16
CA LEU A 125 -2.71 -6.52 4.73
C LEU A 125 -3.42 -6.88 6.06
N THR A 126 -4.08 -8.03 6.11
CA THR A 126 -4.75 -8.53 7.32
C THR A 126 -3.76 -8.71 8.48
N GLU A 127 -2.60 -9.35 8.24
CA GLU A 127 -1.57 -9.55 9.27
C GLU A 127 -0.95 -8.23 9.76
N VAL A 128 -0.70 -7.31 8.83
CA VAL A 128 -0.21 -5.97 9.20
C VAL A 128 -1.25 -5.24 10.07
N ASN A 129 -2.51 -5.30 9.67
CA ASN A 129 -3.59 -4.65 10.44
C ASN A 129 -3.80 -5.32 11.81
N ALA A 130 -3.69 -6.65 11.91
CA ALA A 130 -3.73 -7.36 13.18
C ALA A 130 -2.64 -6.88 14.13
N LEU A 131 -1.38 -6.77 13.64
CA LEU A 131 -0.29 -6.19 14.42
C LEU A 131 -0.60 -4.77 14.91
N LEU A 132 -1.18 -3.93 14.04
CA LEU A 132 -1.49 -2.54 14.39
C LEU A 132 -2.63 -2.44 15.41
N VAL A 133 -3.61 -3.34 15.37
CA VAL A 133 -4.66 -3.47 16.39
C VAL A 133 -4.06 -3.92 17.73
N GLU A 134 -3.21 -4.96 17.73
CA GLU A 134 -2.52 -5.46 18.93
C GLU A 134 -1.67 -4.36 19.61
N ARG A 135 -1.13 -3.44 18.82
CA ARG A 135 -0.35 -2.28 19.31
C ARG A 135 -1.22 -1.07 19.67
N GLY A 136 -2.54 -1.17 19.58
CA GLY A 136 -3.47 -0.06 19.85
C GLY A 136 -3.33 1.11 18.86
N LEU A 137 -2.83 0.86 17.66
CA LEU A 137 -2.60 1.88 16.62
C LEU A 137 -3.73 1.97 15.60
N LEU A 138 -4.53 0.92 15.44
CA LEU A 138 -5.70 0.84 14.57
C LEU A 138 -6.94 0.60 15.43
N LEU A 139 -7.79 1.61 15.61
CA LEU A 139 -8.86 1.62 16.62
C LEU A 139 -10.21 1.12 16.09
N ARG A 140 -10.48 1.24 14.77
CA ARG A 140 -11.70 0.77 14.09
C ARG A 140 -13.03 1.37 14.58
N GLN A 141 -13.03 2.50 15.28
CA GLN A 141 -14.26 3.12 15.79
C GLN A 141 -15.00 3.93 14.72
N GLY A 142 -14.26 4.61 13.84
CA GLY A 142 -14.81 5.37 12.72
C GLY A 142 -13.99 5.17 11.46
N THR A 143 -14.64 5.27 10.32
CA THR A 143 -14.00 5.06 9.01
C THR A 143 -14.10 6.31 8.14
N ILE A 144 -13.03 6.64 7.44
CA ILE A 144 -13.04 7.62 6.34
C ILE A 144 -12.99 6.83 5.05
N VAL A 145 -13.93 7.09 4.13
CA VAL A 145 -13.94 6.48 2.80
C VAL A 145 -13.51 7.50 1.74
N ASP A 146 -12.61 7.09 0.87
CA ASP A 146 -12.18 7.90 -0.27
C ASP A 146 -11.62 7.01 -1.39
N ALA A 147 -11.46 7.59 -2.58
CA ALA A 147 -10.93 6.89 -3.74
C ALA A 147 -9.87 7.70 -4.47
N THR A 148 -8.90 7.00 -5.01
CA THR A 148 -7.87 7.63 -5.83
C THR A 148 -7.75 6.98 -7.20
N LEU A 149 -7.53 7.81 -8.24
CA LEU A 149 -7.23 7.35 -9.58
C LEU A 149 -5.78 6.87 -9.68
N ILE A 150 -5.60 5.73 -10.34
CA ILE A 150 -4.32 5.15 -10.72
C ILE A 150 -4.34 5.01 -12.25
N SER A 151 -3.48 5.77 -12.92
CA SER A 151 -3.42 5.76 -14.38
C SER A 151 -2.88 4.44 -14.91
N ALA A 152 -3.38 3.98 -16.05
CA ALA A 152 -2.84 2.86 -16.80
C ALA A 152 -2.15 3.34 -18.10
N PRO A 153 -1.25 2.55 -18.67
CA PRO A 153 -0.68 2.85 -19.99
C PRO A 153 -1.78 2.93 -21.05
N CYS A 154 -1.79 4.02 -21.82
CA CYS A 154 -2.74 4.23 -22.91
C CYS A 154 -2.22 3.71 -24.25
N SER A 155 -0.99 3.20 -24.30
CA SER A 155 -0.36 2.73 -25.54
C SER A 155 -1.04 1.47 -26.06
N THR A 156 -1.25 1.43 -27.37
CA THR A 156 -1.71 0.26 -28.13
C THR A 156 -0.55 -0.42 -28.88
N LYS A 157 0.71 -0.02 -28.60
CA LYS A 157 1.92 -0.61 -29.19
C LYS A 157 2.32 -1.90 -28.48
N ASN A 158 1.40 -2.82 -28.33
CA ASN A 158 1.61 -4.17 -27.81
C ASN A 158 1.20 -5.19 -28.86
N GLN A 159 1.42 -6.47 -28.59
CA GLN A 159 1.12 -7.57 -29.51
C GLN A 159 -0.36 -7.57 -29.95
N ASP A 160 -1.28 -7.31 -29.00
CA ASP A 160 -2.73 -7.33 -29.23
C ASP A 160 -3.24 -6.02 -29.86
N ARG A 161 -2.40 -4.97 -29.97
CA ARG A 161 -2.75 -3.61 -30.42
C ARG A 161 -3.93 -2.98 -29.68
N GLU A 162 -4.17 -3.42 -28.44
CA GLU A 162 -5.29 -2.99 -27.60
C GLU A 162 -4.80 -2.45 -26.26
N ARG A 163 -5.59 -1.53 -25.69
CA ARG A 163 -5.43 -1.13 -24.30
C ARG A 163 -5.86 -2.27 -23.38
N ASP A 164 -5.53 -2.16 -22.09
CA ASP A 164 -5.99 -3.11 -21.08
C ASP A 164 -7.53 -3.06 -21.01
N PRO A 165 -8.24 -4.18 -21.32
CA PRO A 165 -9.71 -4.21 -21.39
C PRO A 165 -10.37 -4.06 -20.00
N GLU A 166 -9.66 -4.35 -18.91
CA GLU A 166 -10.16 -4.21 -17.55
C GLU A 166 -9.99 -2.80 -16.98
N MET A 167 -9.31 -1.91 -17.72
CA MET A 167 -9.13 -0.50 -17.36
C MET A 167 -10.09 0.38 -18.18
N HIS A 168 -10.65 1.41 -17.53
CA HIS A 168 -11.64 2.29 -18.18
C HIS A 168 -11.26 3.76 -18.06
N GLN A 169 -11.96 4.59 -18.85
CA GLN A 169 -11.81 6.04 -18.82
C GLN A 169 -12.72 6.66 -17.77
N THR A 170 -12.25 7.71 -17.14
CA THR A 170 -13.05 8.59 -16.28
C THR A 170 -12.60 10.03 -16.47
N LYS A 171 -13.54 10.97 -16.24
CA LYS A 171 -13.27 12.40 -16.31
C LYS A 171 -13.14 12.97 -14.90
N LYS A 172 -12.04 13.67 -14.62
CA LYS A 172 -11.85 14.43 -13.38
C LYS A 172 -11.54 15.89 -13.73
N GLY A 173 -12.44 16.79 -13.40
CA GLY A 173 -12.40 18.16 -13.93
C GLY A 173 -12.51 18.15 -15.45
N ASN A 174 -11.56 18.78 -16.13
CA ASN A 174 -11.52 18.83 -17.61
C ASN A 174 -10.57 17.78 -18.23
N GLN A 175 -9.97 16.91 -17.42
CA GLN A 175 -9.03 15.90 -17.91
C GLN A 175 -9.65 14.50 -17.92
N TRP A 176 -9.31 13.73 -18.96
CA TRP A 176 -9.64 12.32 -19.07
C TRP A 176 -8.48 11.47 -18.57
N PHE A 177 -8.81 10.46 -17.77
CA PHE A 177 -7.88 9.49 -17.23
C PHE A 177 -8.30 8.09 -17.68
N PHE A 178 -7.34 7.28 -18.09
CA PHE A 178 -7.53 5.86 -18.35
C PHE A 178 -6.82 5.07 -17.27
N GLY A 179 -7.50 4.12 -16.64
CA GLY A 179 -6.92 3.30 -15.57
C GLY A 179 -7.94 2.67 -14.64
N MET A 180 -7.57 2.61 -13.36
CA MET A 180 -8.35 2.03 -12.28
C MET A 180 -8.52 3.02 -11.13
N LYS A 181 -9.40 2.69 -10.20
CA LYS A 181 -9.52 3.35 -8.90
C LYS A 181 -9.15 2.40 -7.77
N ALA A 182 -8.53 2.96 -6.75
CA ALA A 182 -8.41 2.32 -5.44
C ALA A 182 -9.32 3.08 -4.46
N HIS A 183 -10.33 2.38 -3.95
CA HIS A 183 -11.20 2.83 -2.88
C HIS A 183 -10.65 2.30 -1.57
N ILE A 184 -10.55 3.13 -0.56
CA ILE A 184 -10.01 2.72 0.73
C ILE A 184 -10.93 3.11 1.88
N GLY A 185 -10.96 2.25 2.89
CA GLY A 185 -11.45 2.54 4.22
C GLY A 185 -10.26 2.79 5.14
N VAL A 186 -10.25 3.96 5.77
CA VAL A 186 -9.16 4.42 6.64
C VAL A 186 -9.74 4.69 8.03
N ASP A 187 -9.05 4.24 9.05
CA ASP A 187 -9.42 4.56 10.44
C ASP A 187 -9.39 6.07 10.69
N ALA A 188 -10.49 6.60 11.16
CA ALA A 188 -10.70 8.04 11.35
C ALA A 188 -9.75 8.64 12.40
N GLU A 189 -9.25 7.84 13.33
CA GLU A 189 -8.34 8.31 14.38
C GLU A 189 -6.88 8.27 13.94
N SER A 190 -6.41 7.13 13.48
CA SER A 190 -5.00 6.90 13.15
C SER A 190 -4.62 7.29 11.71
N GLY A 191 -5.58 7.32 10.78
CA GLY A 191 -5.32 7.50 9.35
C GLY A 191 -4.72 6.24 8.67
N LEU A 192 -4.79 5.07 9.32
CA LEU A 192 -4.30 3.80 8.77
C LEU A 192 -5.38 3.11 7.92
N THR A 193 -4.96 2.53 6.82
CA THR A 193 -5.87 1.85 5.88
C THR A 193 -6.24 0.47 6.38
N HIS A 194 -7.52 0.20 6.61
CA HIS A 194 -7.99 -1.14 7.00
C HIS A 194 -8.57 -1.94 5.85
N THR A 195 -9.15 -1.29 4.85
CA THR A 195 -9.79 -1.95 3.70
C THR A 195 -9.36 -1.29 2.39
N VAL A 196 -9.14 -2.12 1.38
CA VAL A 196 -8.77 -1.68 0.03
C VAL A 196 -9.62 -2.42 -1.00
N VAL A 197 -10.30 -1.69 -1.85
CA VAL A 197 -11.10 -2.22 -2.97
C VAL A 197 -10.64 -1.55 -4.25
N THR A 198 -10.50 -2.29 -5.33
CA THR A 198 -10.12 -1.70 -6.62
C THR A 198 -11.21 -1.95 -7.66
N THR A 199 -11.37 -0.98 -8.54
CA THR A 199 -12.34 -1.03 -9.64
C THR A 199 -11.78 -0.38 -10.89
N PRO A 200 -12.34 -0.66 -12.08
CA PRO A 200 -12.11 0.17 -13.24
C PRO A 200 -12.45 1.64 -12.95
N ALA A 201 -11.76 2.58 -13.61
CA ALA A 201 -11.88 4.01 -13.27
C ALA A 201 -13.27 4.62 -13.49
N ASN A 202 -14.13 4.00 -14.32
CA ASN A 202 -15.51 4.46 -14.59
C ASN A 202 -16.51 4.14 -13.48
N VAL A 203 -16.16 3.25 -12.52
CA VAL A 203 -17.05 2.92 -11.40
C VAL A 203 -17.17 4.12 -10.46
N ASN A 204 -18.40 4.41 -10.02
CA ASN A 204 -18.65 5.55 -9.15
C ASN A 204 -18.27 5.23 -7.70
N ASP A 205 -17.60 6.17 -7.03
CA ASP A 205 -17.04 5.97 -5.68
C ASP A 205 -18.13 5.65 -4.65
N VAL A 206 -19.30 6.29 -4.74
CA VAL A 206 -20.43 6.05 -3.83
C VAL A 206 -20.94 4.61 -3.87
N THR A 207 -20.77 3.90 -5.00
CA THR A 207 -21.20 2.49 -5.12
C THR A 207 -20.30 1.52 -4.38
N GLN A 208 -19.07 1.93 -4.09
CA GLN A 208 -18.06 1.10 -3.42
C GLN A 208 -17.92 1.41 -1.93
N ALA A 209 -18.66 2.41 -1.43
CA ALA A 209 -18.57 2.84 -0.03
C ALA A 209 -18.77 1.67 0.97
N HIS A 210 -19.78 0.84 0.72
CA HIS A 210 -20.11 -0.32 1.56
C HIS A 210 -18.98 -1.36 1.63
N ALA A 211 -18.23 -1.51 0.55
CA ALA A 211 -17.14 -2.48 0.46
C ALA A 211 -15.84 -1.97 1.15
N CYS A 212 -15.77 -0.66 1.45
CA CYS A 212 -14.66 -0.05 2.18
C CYS A 212 -14.83 -0.13 3.71
N LEU A 213 -15.96 -0.65 4.21
CA LEU A 213 -16.25 -0.76 5.63
C LEU A 213 -15.77 -2.12 6.17
N HIS A 214 -15.35 -2.14 7.45
CA HIS A 214 -14.99 -3.37 8.17
C HIS A 214 -16.14 -3.98 8.98
N GLY A 215 -17.26 -3.23 9.14
CA GLY A 215 -18.49 -3.74 9.74
C GLY A 215 -18.71 -3.40 11.22
N GLU A 216 -17.74 -2.80 11.89
CA GLU A 216 -17.79 -2.41 13.31
C GLU A 216 -17.88 -0.87 13.48
N GLU A 217 -17.99 -0.14 12.38
CA GLU A 217 -18.06 1.32 12.39
C GLU A 217 -19.36 1.84 12.98
N THR A 218 -19.27 2.87 13.81
CA THR A 218 -20.41 3.70 14.24
C THR A 218 -20.57 4.91 13.32
N ASP A 219 -19.45 5.46 12.84
CA ASP A 219 -19.39 6.70 12.09
C ASP A 219 -18.53 6.54 10.83
N VAL A 220 -19.04 7.04 9.69
CA VAL A 220 -18.32 7.03 8.42
C VAL A 220 -18.29 8.42 7.82
N VAL A 221 -17.09 8.90 7.49
CA VAL A 221 -16.86 10.21 6.90
C VAL A 221 -16.52 10.06 5.43
N GLY A 222 -17.21 10.79 4.57
CA GLY A 222 -16.98 10.80 3.12
C GLY A 222 -16.96 12.21 2.53
N ASP A 223 -16.39 12.34 1.34
CA ASP A 223 -16.41 13.60 0.59
C ASP A 223 -17.79 13.88 -0.04
N ALA A 224 -17.93 15.02 -0.70
CA ALA A 224 -19.19 15.40 -1.38
C ALA A 224 -19.59 14.45 -2.53
N GLY A 225 -18.68 13.61 -3.02
CA GLY A 225 -18.95 12.57 -4.01
C GLY A 225 -19.79 11.42 -3.46
N TYR A 226 -19.81 11.24 -2.14
CA TYR A 226 -20.61 10.21 -1.45
C TYR A 226 -22.01 10.68 -1.06
N GLN A 227 -22.50 11.81 -1.61
CA GLN A 227 -23.88 12.28 -1.37
C GLN A 227 -24.89 11.20 -1.75
N GLY A 228 -25.85 10.93 -0.84
CA GLY A 228 -26.87 9.90 -1.00
C GLY A 228 -26.43 8.46 -0.65
N VAL A 229 -25.22 8.25 -0.16
CA VAL A 229 -24.69 6.94 0.23
C VAL A 229 -25.59 6.18 1.22
N ALA A 230 -26.14 6.86 2.22
CA ALA A 230 -27.04 6.26 3.22
C ALA A 230 -28.36 5.72 2.63
N LYS A 231 -28.80 6.27 1.48
CA LYS A 231 -30.05 5.86 0.82
C LYS A 231 -29.88 4.65 -0.11
N ARG A 232 -28.65 4.22 -0.34
CA ARG A 232 -28.37 3.11 -1.24
C ARG A 232 -28.77 1.78 -0.60
N PRO A 233 -29.24 0.80 -1.40
CA PRO A 233 -29.66 -0.51 -0.87
C PRO A 233 -28.56 -1.19 -0.01
N GLU A 234 -27.30 -1.07 -0.45
CA GLU A 234 -26.15 -1.71 0.20
C GLU A 234 -25.84 -1.15 1.60
N ASN A 235 -26.35 0.06 1.90
CA ASN A 235 -26.07 0.76 3.16
C ASN A 235 -27.31 1.00 4.02
N ARG A 236 -28.52 0.73 3.50
CA ARG A 236 -29.80 1.09 4.15
C ARG A 236 -29.96 0.42 5.53
N ASP A 237 -29.54 -0.84 5.63
CA ASP A 237 -29.73 -1.65 6.83
C ASP A 237 -28.50 -1.65 7.76
N ARG A 238 -27.52 -0.78 7.48
CA ARG A 238 -26.34 -0.65 8.31
C ARG A 238 -26.56 0.38 9.43
N ALA A 239 -26.28 0.01 10.67
CA ALA A 239 -26.35 0.90 11.82
C ALA A 239 -25.15 1.86 11.87
N VAL A 240 -24.97 2.67 10.83
CA VAL A 240 -23.82 3.58 10.66
C VAL A 240 -24.31 5.00 10.41
N THR A 241 -23.71 5.96 11.08
CA THR A 241 -23.93 7.40 10.84
C THR A 241 -22.99 7.91 9.74
N TRP A 242 -23.56 8.37 8.62
CA TRP A 242 -22.80 8.92 7.50
C TRP A 242 -22.59 10.43 7.62
N HIS A 243 -21.37 10.87 7.70
CA HIS A 243 -20.94 12.26 7.75
C HIS A 243 -20.38 12.70 6.39
N VAL A 244 -21.26 12.92 5.42
CA VAL A 244 -20.86 13.34 4.07
C VAL A 244 -20.68 14.86 4.02
N ALA A 245 -19.58 15.32 3.41
CA ALA A 245 -19.30 16.74 3.24
C ALA A 245 -20.33 17.44 2.33
N MET A 246 -20.63 18.70 2.60
CA MET A 246 -21.46 19.53 1.74
C MET A 246 -20.78 19.79 0.40
N LYS A 247 -21.59 19.92 -0.66
CA LYS A 247 -21.09 20.40 -1.95
C LYS A 247 -20.54 21.82 -1.81
N PRO A 248 -19.46 22.18 -2.51
CA PRO A 248 -18.85 23.52 -2.38
C PRO A 248 -19.82 24.68 -2.58
N GLY A 249 -20.79 24.56 -3.52
CA GLY A 249 -21.82 25.57 -3.75
C GLY A 249 -22.78 25.75 -2.56
N GLN A 250 -23.21 24.65 -1.93
CA GLN A 250 -24.06 24.69 -0.74
C GLN A 250 -23.33 25.31 0.46
N ARG A 251 -22.05 24.95 0.65
CA ARG A 251 -21.23 25.51 1.72
C ARG A 251 -21.02 27.03 1.58
N LYS A 252 -20.79 27.51 0.34
CA LYS A 252 -20.67 28.94 0.05
C LYS A 252 -21.97 29.72 0.25
N ALA A 253 -23.13 29.06 0.14
CA ALA A 253 -24.46 29.65 0.29
C ALA A 253 -24.96 29.62 1.75
N LEU A 254 -24.15 29.21 2.73
CA LEU A 254 -24.55 29.24 4.13
C LEU A 254 -24.80 30.68 4.59
N PRO A 255 -25.92 30.93 5.32
CA PRO A 255 -26.27 32.28 5.78
C PRO A 255 -25.35 32.73 6.90
N ASP A 256 -25.08 34.03 7.01
CA ASP A 256 -24.34 34.61 8.13
C ASP A 256 -25.20 34.73 9.39
N THR A 257 -25.62 33.60 9.92
CA THR A 257 -26.38 33.45 11.17
C THR A 257 -25.60 32.59 12.15
N LYS A 258 -26.04 32.55 13.41
CA LYS A 258 -25.47 31.61 14.40
C LYS A 258 -25.51 30.16 13.88
N TRP A 259 -26.60 29.76 13.25
CA TRP A 259 -26.78 28.44 12.69
C TRP A 259 -25.85 28.19 11.49
N GLY A 260 -25.72 29.14 10.58
CA GLY A 260 -24.80 29.02 9.44
C GLY A 260 -23.34 28.90 9.87
N ARG A 261 -22.94 29.67 10.90
CA ARG A 261 -21.58 29.55 11.47
C ARG A 261 -21.35 28.19 12.15
N LEU A 262 -22.37 27.64 12.83
CA LEU A 262 -22.27 26.28 13.40
C LEU A 262 -22.11 25.20 12.32
N LEU A 263 -22.90 25.30 11.24
CA LEU A 263 -22.75 24.38 10.10
C LEU A 263 -21.37 24.49 9.45
N GLU A 264 -20.81 25.68 9.32
CA GLU A 264 -19.45 25.88 8.81
C GLU A 264 -18.38 25.24 9.72
N GLN A 265 -18.55 25.33 11.04
CA GLN A 265 -17.66 24.64 11.99
C GLN A 265 -17.76 23.11 11.85
N ILE A 266 -18.94 22.56 11.66
CA ILE A 266 -19.14 21.13 11.41
C ILE A 266 -18.46 20.71 10.10
N GLU A 267 -18.62 21.48 9.03
CA GLU A 267 -17.95 21.17 7.75
C GLU A 267 -16.43 21.28 7.84
N HIS A 268 -15.93 22.23 8.61
CA HIS A 268 -14.48 22.34 8.91
C HIS A 268 -13.98 21.11 9.67
N ALA A 269 -14.72 20.64 10.68
CA ALA A 269 -14.37 19.43 11.43
C ALA A 269 -14.35 18.18 10.52
N LYS A 270 -15.37 17.99 9.68
CA LYS A 270 -15.40 16.91 8.67
C LYS A 270 -14.20 16.99 7.73
N ALA A 271 -13.84 18.18 7.25
CA ALA A 271 -12.68 18.38 6.38
C ALA A 271 -11.36 18.02 7.07
N SER A 272 -11.21 18.38 8.35
CA SER A 272 -10.04 18.03 9.17
C SER A 272 -9.89 16.51 9.35
N ILE A 273 -11.00 15.81 9.66
CA ILE A 273 -10.98 14.34 9.77
C ILE A 273 -10.62 13.71 8.43
N ARG A 274 -11.26 14.15 7.33
CA ARG A 274 -10.99 13.65 5.99
C ARG A 274 -9.55 13.85 5.52
N ALA A 275 -8.88 14.90 5.96
CA ALA A 275 -7.49 15.13 5.56
C ALA A 275 -6.56 13.94 5.88
N LYS A 276 -6.93 13.08 6.84
CA LYS A 276 -6.15 11.89 7.20
C LYS A 276 -6.09 10.85 6.07
N VAL A 277 -7.12 10.74 5.23
CA VAL A 277 -7.16 9.77 4.11
C VAL A 277 -6.13 10.10 3.01
N GLU A 278 -5.71 11.35 2.93
CA GLU A 278 -4.68 11.76 1.97
C GLU A 278 -3.29 11.20 2.30
N HIS A 279 -3.03 10.85 3.57
CA HIS A 279 -1.73 10.34 4.00
C HIS A 279 -1.35 9.01 3.32
N PRO A 280 -2.17 7.94 3.37
CA PRO A 280 -1.86 6.69 2.66
C PRO A 280 -1.71 6.90 1.15
N PHE A 281 -2.55 7.71 0.52
CA PHE A 281 -2.41 8.03 -0.91
C PHE A 281 -1.09 8.75 -1.23
N ARG A 282 -0.68 9.69 -0.38
CA ARG A 282 0.60 10.39 -0.54
C ARG A 282 1.77 9.43 -0.39
N ILE A 283 1.72 8.50 0.57
CA ILE A 283 2.79 7.52 0.79
C ILE A 283 2.96 6.66 -0.46
N ILE A 284 1.92 6.02 -0.97
CA ILE A 284 2.05 5.15 -2.14
C ILE A 284 2.48 5.91 -3.40
N LYS A 285 1.94 7.13 -3.62
CA LYS A 285 2.22 7.89 -4.84
C LYS A 285 3.55 8.65 -4.81
N ARG A 286 3.89 9.26 -3.68
CA ARG A 286 5.07 10.15 -3.57
C ARG A 286 6.26 9.47 -2.93
N GLN A 287 6.04 8.70 -1.84
CA GLN A 287 7.12 8.04 -1.13
C GLN A 287 7.56 6.75 -1.84
N PHE A 288 6.60 5.95 -2.31
CA PHE A 288 6.88 4.69 -3.01
C PHE A 288 6.88 4.82 -4.54
N GLY A 289 6.51 5.98 -5.09
CA GLY A 289 6.60 6.27 -6.52
C GLY A 289 5.57 5.52 -7.40
N PHE A 290 4.48 4.99 -6.82
CA PHE A 290 3.46 4.28 -7.57
C PHE A 290 2.47 5.25 -8.23
N LEU A 291 2.78 5.69 -9.45
CA LEU A 291 1.98 6.66 -10.21
C LEU A 291 1.09 6.01 -11.28
N LYS A 292 1.49 4.84 -11.78
CA LYS A 292 0.79 4.11 -12.84
C LYS A 292 0.75 2.62 -12.54
N THR A 293 -0.27 1.93 -13.06
CA THR A 293 -0.33 0.47 -13.07
C THR A 293 0.86 -0.09 -13.84
N ARG A 294 1.38 -1.23 -13.40
CA ARG A 294 2.52 -1.90 -14.03
C ARG A 294 2.14 -3.13 -14.80
N TYR A 295 1.09 -3.78 -14.34
CA TYR A 295 0.67 -5.07 -14.89
C TYR A 295 -0.57 -4.88 -15.75
N ARG A 296 -0.82 -5.85 -16.65
CA ARG A 296 -2.06 -5.92 -17.39
C ARG A 296 -3.09 -6.71 -16.56
N GLY A 297 -4.32 -6.21 -16.53
CA GLY A 297 -5.44 -6.77 -15.79
C GLY A 297 -5.61 -6.21 -14.37
N LEU A 298 -6.87 -6.17 -13.92
CA LEU A 298 -7.23 -5.60 -12.63
C LEU A 298 -6.68 -6.43 -11.47
N LYS A 299 -6.80 -7.76 -11.53
CA LYS A 299 -6.39 -8.67 -10.44
C LYS A 299 -4.93 -8.47 -10.00
N LYS A 300 -3.98 -8.41 -10.96
CA LYS A 300 -2.55 -8.25 -10.66
C LYS A 300 -2.25 -6.88 -10.04
N ASN A 301 -2.89 -5.83 -10.58
CA ASN A 301 -2.74 -4.48 -10.05
C ASN A 301 -3.43 -4.33 -8.69
N THR A 302 -4.53 -5.04 -8.42
CA THR A 302 -5.16 -5.13 -7.09
C THR A 302 -4.19 -5.67 -6.07
N ALA A 303 -3.59 -6.82 -6.31
CA ALA A 303 -2.61 -7.43 -5.41
C ALA A 303 -1.44 -6.47 -5.11
N GLN A 304 -0.95 -5.75 -6.13
CA GLN A 304 0.07 -4.73 -5.95
C GLN A 304 -0.41 -3.57 -5.06
N VAL A 305 -1.60 -3.03 -5.34
CA VAL A 305 -2.17 -1.89 -4.59
C VAL A 305 -2.42 -2.28 -3.12
N VAL A 306 -2.98 -3.46 -2.87
CA VAL A 306 -3.20 -3.97 -1.50
C VAL A 306 -1.86 -4.11 -0.75
N THR A 307 -0.84 -4.68 -1.39
CA THR A 307 0.50 -4.77 -0.81
C THR A 307 1.08 -3.38 -0.49
N LEU A 308 0.93 -2.42 -1.41
CA LEU A 308 1.38 -1.04 -1.19
C LEU A 308 0.72 -0.39 0.03
N PHE A 309 -0.59 -0.58 0.24
CA PHE A 309 -1.28 -0.05 1.42
C PHE A 309 -0.86 -0.75 2.71
N ALA A 310 -0.63 -2.07 2.69
CA ALA A 310 -0.05 -2.78 3.85
C ALA A 310 1.31 -2.19 4.25
N LEU A 311 2.19 -1.98 3.27
CA LEU A 311 3.50 -1.36 3.49
C LEU A 311 3.40 0.12 3.89
N ALA A 312 2.41 0.85 3.37
CA ALA A 312 2.15 2.24 3.75
C ALA A 312 1.71 2.36 5.21
N ASN A 313 0.89 1.44 5.71
CA ASN A 313 0.50 1.37 7.11
C ASN A 313 1.71 1.21 8.03
N LEU A 314 2.60 0.25 7.74
CA LEU A 314 3.83 0.06 8.52
C LEU A 314 4.74 1.29 8.45
N PHE A 315 4.89 1.88 7.27
CA PHE A 315 5.68 3.11 7.09
C PHE A 315 5.10 4.28 7.89
N GLN A 316 3.79 4.47 7.88
CA GLN A 316 3.10 5.52 8.64
C GLN A 316 3.24 5.31 10.14
N ALA A 317 3.09 4.07 10.60
CA ALA A 317 3.15 3.70 12.02
C ALA A 317 4.59 3.47 12.54
N ARG A 318 5.62 3.49 11.67
CA ARG A 318 6.98 3.03 11.99
C ARG A 318 7.59 3.62 13.27
N HIS A 319 7.40 4.92 13.49
CA HIS A 319 7.96 5.58 14.68
C HIS A 319 7.30 5.14 15.99
N ARG A 320 6.06 4.65 15.94
CA ARG A 320 5.32 4.10 17.08
C ARG A 320 5.62 2.61 17.28
N LEU A 321 6.01 1.91 16.21
CA LEU A 321 6.35 0.48 16.22
C LEU A 321 7.81 0.20 16.59
N MET A 322 8.70 1.19 16.44
CA MET A 322 10.11 1.01 16.81
C MET A 322 10.27 0.67 18.29
N PRO A 323 11.18 -0.27 18.62
CA PRO A 323 11.51 -0.58 20.01
C PRO A 323 11.99 0.67 20.75
N ALA A 324 11.62 0.78 22.02
CA ALA A 324 12.11 1.83 22.90
C ALA A 324 13.66 1.73 22.98
N GLY A 325 14.36 2.83 22.66
CA GLY A 325 15.81 2.88 22.61
C GLY A 325 16.44 2.73 21.22
N ALA A 326 15.66 2.44 20.17
CA ALA A 326 16.17 2.54 18.81
C ALA A 326 16.54 4.02 18.51
N VAL A 327 17.80 4.25 18.19
CA VAL A 327 18.34 5.59 17.90
C VAL A 327 17.50 6.20 16.76
N ARG A 328 16.74 7.24 17.06
CA ARG A 328 16.11 8.07 16.03
C ARG A 328 17.24 8.66 15.20
N PRO A 329 17.36 8.35 13.90
CA PRO A 329 18.31 9.07 13.08
C PRO A 329 17.86 10.53 13.09
N CYS A 330 18.72 11.43 13.63
CA CYS A 330 18.46 12.86 13.66
C CYS A 330 17.97 13.34 12.30
N ALA A 331 16.83 14.02 12.31
CA ALA A 331 16.40 14.83 11.17
C ALA A 331 17.50 15.89 10.95
N ALA A 332 18.18 15.80 9.82
CA ALA A 332 19.07 16.85 9.31
C ALA A 332 18.36 17.54 8.15
#